data_4d47b589aa50b7e3f792cc5ec40b4d4d
#
_entry.id   4d47b589aa50b7e3f792cc5ec40b4d4d
#
_cell.length_a   1.000
_cell.length_b   1.000
_cell.length_c   1.000
_cell.angle_alpha   90.00
_cell.angle_beta   90.00
_cell.angle_gamma   90.00
#
_symmetry.space_group_name_H-M   'P 1'
#
loop_
_entity.id
_entity.type
_entity.pdbx_description
1 polymer ?
#
loop_
_entity_poly.entity_id
_entity_poly.type
_entity_poly.pdbx_seq_one_letter_code
_entity_poly.pdbx_strand_id
1 'polypeptide(L)'
;FAALTFTPMLATKLLIKREKQSWFYAKTEPFFEGMNRLYSRSLAAFLGKRWIALPFTFITICLIGILWNAVPAEMAPLEDRSQISINTRGAEGVTYEYIRDYTEDINQLVDSILPDAESVTARVSSGSGNVRITLHDMKDRNYTQMEVAEKISKAVQKKTMARSFVQQQSSFGGRRGSMPVQYVLQATNLEKLEEVLPKFMAKVYENPVFQMADVDLKFSKPEARIQINRDKSSIMGVSTKNIAQTLQYGLSGQRMGYFYMNGKQYEILGEINRQQRNKPADLKAIYVRSNSGDMIQIGRASCRERV
;
A
#
# COMPACT_ATOMS: atom_id res chain seq x y z
N PHE A 1 -25.99 -38.72 -4.43
CA PHE A 1 -26.29 -40.16 -4.17
C PHE A 1 -26.39 -40.44 -2.67
N ALA A 2 -25.36 -40.12 -1.85
CA ALA A 2 -25.38 -40.38 -0.40
C ALA A 2 -26.57 -39.76 0.32
N ALA A 3 -26.97 -38.54 0.04
CA ALA A 3 -28.08 -37.86 0.69
C ALA A 3 -29.45 -38.45 0.33
N LEU A 4 -29.64 -38.92 -0.89
CA LEU A 4 -30.93 -39.42 -1.38
C LEU A 4 -31.14 -40.91 -1.13
N THR A 5 -30.06 -41.69 -0.99
CA THR A 5 -30.17 -43.16 -0.82
C THR A 5 -29.72 -43.62 0.57
N PHE A 6 -28.56 -43.14 1.02
CA PHE A 6 -27.94 -43.60 2.27
C PHE A 6 -28.64 -43.04 3.51
N THR A 7 -29.08 -41.77 3.48
CA THR A 7 -29.78 -41.16 4.60
C THR A 7 -31.14 -41.80 4.89
N PRO A 8 -32.04 -42.03 3.92
CA PRO A 8 -33.28 -42.76 4.16
C PRO A 8 -33.07 -44.19 4.64
N MET A 9 -32.08 -44.92 4.08
CA MET A 9 -31.74 -46.27 4.48
C MET A 9 -31.24 -46.36 5.93
N LEU A 10 -30.37 -45.42 6.33
CA LEU A 10 -29.92 -45.32 7.72
C LEU A 10 -31.05 -44.91 8.65
N ALA A 11 -31.92 -43.99 8.24
CA ALA A 11 -33.07 -43.59 9.03
C ALA A 11 -34.00 -44.75 9.36
N THR A 12 -34.30 -45.63 8.40
CA THR A 12 -35.14 -46.83 8.61
C THR A 12 -34.50 -47.87 9.54
N LYS A 13 -33.16 -47.93 9.58
CA LYS A 13 -32.45 -48.91 10.43
C LYS A 13 -32.09 -48.37 11.81
N LEU A 14 -31.77 -47.07 11.94
CA LEU A 14 -31.29 -46.47 13.17
C LEU A 14 -32.42 -45.84 13.99
N LEU A 15 -33.50 -45.35 13.35
CA LEU A 15 -34.66 -44.79 14.05
C LEU A 15 -35.59 -45.91 14.52
N ILE A 16 -35.30 -46.45 15.67
CA ILE A 16 -36.17 -47.43 16.35
C ILE A 16 -37.16 -46.65 17.21
N LYS A 17 -38.47 -46.93 17.00
CA LYS A 17 -39.52 -46.35 17.82
C LYS A 17 -39.40 -46.92 19.25
N ARG A 18 -38.92 -46.09 20.18
CA ARG A 18 -38.83 -46.45 21.59
C ARG A 18 -40.23 -46.34 22.23
N GLU A 19 -40.74 -47.44 22.78
CA GLU A 19 -42.02 -47.47 23.50
C GLU A 19 -41.99 -46.67 24.79
N LYS A 20 -40.84 -46.49 25.42
CA LYS A 20 -40.68 -45.63 26.62
C LYS A 20 -39.92 -44.35 26.26
N GLN A 21 -40.63 -43.25 26.38
CA GLN A 21 -40.04 -41.93 26.18
C GLN A 21 -39.07 -41.58 27.33
N SER A 22 -37.97 -40.96 27.01
CA SER A 22 -37.02 -40.44 28.00
C SER A 22 -37.67 -39.33 28.84
N TRP A 23 -37.38 -39.26 30.13
CA TRP A 23 -37.83 -38.19 31.03
C TRP A 23 -37.58 -36.79 30.46
N PHE A 24 -36.49 -36.61 29.81
CA PHE A 24 -36.14 -35.35 29.16
C PHE A 24 -37.10 -35.01 28.01
N TYR A 25 -37.44 -36.00 27.21
CA TYR A 25 -38.41 -35.84 26.11
C TYR A 25 -39.82 -35.51 26.64
N ALA A 26 -40.31 -36.22 27.63
CA ALA A 26 -41.59 -35.95 28.24
C ALA A 26 -41.70 -34.53 28.85
N LYS A 27 -40.58 -33.97 29.32
CA LYS A 27 -40.54 -32.63 29.89
C LYS A 27 -40.47 -31.52 28.84
N THR A 28 -39.82 -31.79 27.71
CA THR A 28 -39.64 -30.84 26.59
C THR A 28 -40.76 -30.90 25.56
N GLU A 29 -41.43 -32.04 25.43
CA GLU A 29 -42.52 -32.29 24.47
C GLU A 29 -43.66 -31.24 24.54
N PRO A 30 -44.19 -30.85 25.71
CA PRO A 30 -45.26 -29.86 25.81
C PRO A 30 -44.85 -28.48 25.30
N PHE A 31 -43.55 -28.12 25.43
CA PHE A 31 -43.02 -26.90 24.87
C PHE A 31 -43.05 -26.91 23.33
N PHE A 32 -42.54 -27.98 22.73
CA PHE A 32 -42.54 -28.15 21.29
C PHE A 32 -43.93 -28.33 20.69
N GLU A 33 -44.82 -29.01 21.40
CA GLU A 33 -46.23 -29.09 21.00
C GLU A 33 -46.94 -27.75 21.11
N GLY A 34 -46.65 -26.95 22.16
CA GLY A 34 -47.15 -25.60 22.31
C GLY A 34 -46.70 -24.69 21.16
N MET A 35 -45.42 -24.75 20.82
CA MET A 35 -44.86 -24.02 19.69
C MET A 35 -45.48 -24.47 18.34
N ASN A 36 -45.68 -25.79 18.14
CA ASN A 36 -46.25 -26.31 16.93
C ASN A 36 -47.74 -25.93 16.80
N ARG A 37 -48.50 -25.95 17.90
CA ARG A 37 -49.91 -25.45 17.96
C ARG A 37 -50.00 -23.95 17.66
N LEU A 38 -49.08 -23.16 18.21
CA LEU A 38 -49.03 -21.71 17.94
C LEU A 38 -48.72 -21.44 16.46
N TYR A 39 -47.71 -22.14 15.92
CA TYR A 39 -47.35 -22.05 14.50
C TYR A 39 -48.52 -22.47 13.60
N SER A 40 -49.16 -23.61 13.87
CA SER A 40 -50.29 -24.11 13.07
C SER A 40 -51.49 -23.17 13.08
N ARG A 41 -51.79 -22.54 14.24
CA ARG A 41 -52.85 -21.52 14.35
C ARG A 41 -52.52 -20.24 13.60
N SER A 42 -51.29 -19.74 13.75
CA SER A 42 -50.84 -18.53 13.03
C SER A 42 -50.81 -18.75 11.53
N LEU A 43 -50.32 -19.92 11.09
CA LEU A 43 -50.32 -20.29 9.68
C LEU A 43 -51.73 -20.44 9.10
N ALA A 44 -52.67 -21.10 9.83
CA ALA A 44 -54.06 -21.22 9.40
C ALA A 44 -54.73 -19.86 9.30
N ALA A 45 -54.50 -18.96 10.28
CA ALA A 45 -55.01 -17.59 10.25
C ALA A 45 -54.46 -16.77 9.08
N PHE A 46 -53.17 -16.93 8.79
CA PHE A 46 -52.52 -16.26 7.65
C PHE A 46 -53.04 -16.78 6.31
N LEU A 47 -53.15 -18.10 6.14
CA LEU A 47 -53.70 -18.72 4.93
C LEU A 47 -55.19 -18.38 4.69
N GLY A 48 -55.96 -18.23 5.77
CA GLY A 48 -57.37 -17.77 5.70
C GLY A 48 -57.51 -16.32 5.22
N LYS A 49 -56.47 -15.49 5.43
CA LYS A 49 -56.43 -14.09 5.02
C LYS A 49 -55.26 -13.82 4.05
N ARG A 50 -55.19 -14.63 3.01
CA ARG A 50 -54.09 -14.57 2.00
C ARG A 50 -53.83 -13.18 1.39
N TRP A 51 -54.81 -12.29 1.44
CA TRP A 51 -54.65 -10.89 1.05
C TRP A 51 -53.60 -10.13 1.86
N ILE A 52 -53.32 -10.54 3.11
CA ILE A 52 -52.32 -9.94 3.96
C ILE A 52 -50.89 -10.17 3.42
N ALA A 53 -50.70 -11.22 2.63
CA ALA A 53 -49.40 -11.49 1.99
C ALA A 53 -48.98 -10.36 1.05
N LEU A 54 -49.89 -9.76 0.30
CA LEU A 54 -49.60 -8.67 -0.65
C LEU A 54 -49.02 -7.42 0.02
N PRO A 55 -49.68 -6.79 1.05
CA PRO A 55 -49.09 -5.65 1.72
C PRO A 55 -47.80 -6.00 2.45
N PHE A 56 -47.68 -7.19 3.02
CA PHE A 56 -46.46 -7.63 3.69
C PHE A 56 -45.28 -7.72 2.68
N THR A 57 -45.52 -8.34 1.52
CA THR A 57 -44.48 -8.40 0.44
C THR A 57 -44.12 -7.00 -0.05
N PHE A 58 -45.14 -6.12 -0.22
CA PHE A 58 -44.89 -4.74 -0.64
C PHE A 58 -44.05 -3.96 0.39
N ILE A 59 -44.37 -4.08 1.68
CA ILE A 59 -43.60 -3.46 2.77
C ILE A 59 -42.17 -3.99 2.77
N THR A 60 -42.00 -5.30 2.59
CA THR A 60 -40.64 -5.92 2.52
C THR A 60 -39.82 -5.37 1.34
N ILE A 61 -40.42 -5.25 0.16
CA ILE A 61 -39.77 -4.67 -1.02
C ILE A 61 -39.41 -3.20 -0.77
N CYS A 62 -40.31 -2.41 -0.20
CA CYS A 62 -40.02 -1.02 0.16
C CYS A 62 -38.89 -0.93 1.18
N LEU A 63 -38.86 -1.80 2.19
CA LEU A 63 -37.80 -1.85 3.19
C LEU A 63 -36.47 -2.20 2.58
N ILE A 64 -36.44 -3.17 1.66
CA ILE A 64 -35.22 -3.53 0.90
C ILE A 64 -34.73 -2.31 0.11
N GLY A 65 -35.62 -1.59 -0.57
CA GLY A 65 -35.24 -0.39 -1.32
C GLY A 65 -34.68 0.73 -0.44
N ILE A 66 -35.24 0.93 0.74
CA ILE A 66 -34.74 1.90 1.72
C ILE A 66 -33.37 1.48 2.25
N LEU A 67 -33.23 0.22 2.65
CA LEU A 67 -31.96 -0.31 3.16
C LEU A 67 -30.87 -0.30 2.08
N TRP A 68 -31.20 -0.57 0.83
CA TRP A 68 -30.27 -0.54 -0.28
C TRP A 68 -29.62 0.84 -0.47
N ASN A 69 -30.39 1.91 -0.24
CA ASN A 69 -29.88 3.27 -0.32
C ASN A 69 -29.22 3.76 0.98
N ALA A 70 -29.63 3.22 2.13
CA ALA A 70 -29.15 3.65 3.45
C ALA A 70 -27.85 2.95 3.87
N VAL A 71 -27.64 1.72 3.41
CA VAL A 71 -26.43 0.94 3.77
C VAL A 71 -25.32 1.26 2.77
N PRO A 72 -24.18 1.81 3.22
CA PRO A 72 -23.04 2.02 2.33
C PRO A 72 -22.56 0.68 1.76
N ALA A 73 -22.33 0.67 0.44
CA ALA A 73 -21.82 -0.52 -0.25
C ALA A 73 -20.29 -0.61 -0.04
N GLU A 74 -19.89 -1.28 1.00
CA GLU A 74 -18.49 -1.57 1.29
C GLU A 74 -18.21 -3.06 1.06
N MET A 75 -17.05 -3.37 0.45
CA MET A 75 -16.66 -4.76 0.20
C MET A 75 -16.30 -5.50 1.49
N ALA A 76 -15.71 -4.80 2.45
CA ALA A 76 -15.52 -5.23 3.83
C ALA A 76 -15.26 -4.00 4.72
N PRO A 77 -15.86 -3.91 5.91
CA PRO A 77 -15.52 -2.86 6.86
C PRO A 77 -14.07 -2.98 7.32
N LEU A 78 -13.46 -1.84 7.64
CA LEU A 78 -12.11 -1.83 8.22
C LEU A 78 -12.16 -2.48 9.60
N GLU A 79 -11.47 -3.58 9.75
CA GLU A 79 -11.28 -4.25 11.04
C GLU A 79 -10.14 -3.60 11.82
N ASP A 80 -10.30 -3.55 13.13
CA ASP A 80 -9.22 -3.16 14.02
C ASP A 80 -8.21 -4.33 14.13
N ARG A 81 -7.06 -4.18 13.47
CA ARG A 81 -5.95 -5.14 13.45
C ARG A 81 -4.76 -4.70 14.24
N SER A 82 -4.93 -3.67 15.05
CA SER A 82 -3.87 -3.08 15.84
C SER A 82 -2.65 -2.61 15.02
N GLN A 83 -2.85 -2.30 13.72
CA GLN A 83 -1.76 -1.88 12.83
C GLN A 83 -2.14 -0.68 11.98
N ILE A 84 -1.32 0.36 12.06
CA ILE A 84 -1.42 1.56 11.24
C ILE A 84 -0.10 1.74 10.48
N SER A 85 -0.16 2.14 9.23
CA SER A 85 1.02 2.45 8.42
C SER A 85 0.94 3.88 7.89
N ILE A 86 2.02 4.62 8.05
CA ILE A 86 2.17 5.95 7.45
C ILE A 86 3.14 5.78 6.28
N ASN A 87 2.65 6.04 5.08
CA ASN A 87 3.46 5.99 3.87
C ASN A 87 3.80 7.41 3.45
N THR A 88 5.09 7.67 3.30
CA THR A 88 5.63 8.96 2.88
C THR A 88 6.25 8.82 1.50
N ARG A 89 5.91 9.73 0.59
CA ARG A 89 6.54 9.84 -0.73
C ARG A 89 7.10 11.23 -0.91
N GLY A 90 8.41 11.30 -1.15
CA GLY A 90 9.09 12.52 -1.53
C GLY A 90 8.80 12.94 -2.97
N ALA A 91 9.20 14.14 -3.33
CA ALA A 91 9.27 14.56 -4.73
C ALA A 91 10.31 13.70 -5.49
N GLU A 92 10.18 13.61 -6.81
CA GLU A 92 11.16 12.89 -7.62
C GLU A 92 12.55 13.54 -7.50
N GLY A 93 13.58 12.70 -7.31
CA GLY A 93 14.95 13.17 -7.16
C GLY A 93 15.36 13.61 -5.76
N VAL A 94 14.50 13.54 -4.74
CA VAL A 94 14.91 13.82 -3.36
C VAL A 94 15.96 12.82 -2.87
N THR A 95 16.87 13.32 -2.04
CA THR A 95 17.92 12.48 -1.46
C THR A 95 17.40 11.55 -0.38
N TYR A 96 18.13 10.47 -0.11
CA TYR A 96 17.82 9.55 0.98
C TYR A 96 17.75 10.28 2.34
N GLU A 97 18.69 11.20 2.60
CA GLU A 97 18.76 11.93 3.86
C GLU A 97 17.52 12.80 4.07
N TYR A 98 17.05 13.47 3.03
CA TYR A 98 15.83 14.28 3.11
C TYR A 98 14.63 13.44 3.57
N ILE A 99 14.46 12.25 2.96
CA ILE A 99 13.37 11.34 3.35
C ILE A 99 13.61 10.72 4.72
N ARG A 100 14.86 10.42 5.08
CA ARG A 100 15.22 9.91 6.41
C ARG A 100 14.83 10.94 7.48
N ASP A 101 15.28 12.17 7.33
CA ASP A 101 15.04 13.22 8.32
C ASP A 101 13.54 13.52 8.45
N TYR A 102 12.83 13.55 7.33
CA TYR A 102 11.37 13.69 7.35
C TYR A 102 10.65 12.48 7.97
N THR A 103 11.11 11.26 7.71
CA THR A 103 10.52 10.06 8.31
C THR A 103 10.77 10.02 9.82
N GLU A 104 11.93 10.49 10.26
CA GLU A 104 12.25 10.64 11.67
C GLU A 104 11.36 11.69 12.34
N ASP A 105 11.10 12.83 11.69
CA ASP A 105 10.12 13.81 12.15
C ASP A 105 8.71 13.25 12.32
N ILE A 106 8.32 12.36 11.39
CA ILE A 106 7.03 11.65 11.49
C ILE A 106 7.06 10.66 12.65
N ASN A 107 8.16 9.95 12.85
CA ASN A 107 8.33 9.01 13.97
C ASN A 107 8.17 9.74 15.33
N GLN A 108 8.87 10.85 15.53
CA GLN A 108 8.75 11.68 16.72
C GLN A 108 7.34 12.24 16.91
N LEU A 109 6.66 12.62 15.82
CA LEU A 109 5.26 13.04 15.86
C LEU A 109 4.35 11.90 16.35
N VAL A 110 4.56 10.68 15.87
CA VAL A 110 3.82 9.49 16.31
C VAL A 110 4.05 9.22 17.79
N ASP A 111 5.29 9.25 18.24
CA ASP A 111 5.65 9.04 19.66
C ASP A 111 5.00 10.10 20.57
N SER A 112 4.87 11.34 20.09
CA SER A 112 4.19 12.40 20.85
C SER A 112 2.66 12.21 20.94
N ILE A 113 2.03 11.61 19.94
CA ILE A 113 0.58 11.36 19.88
C ILE A 113 0.21 10.07 20.60
N LEU A 114 1.06 9.07 20.48
CA LEU A 114 0.84 7.72 20.96
C LEU A 114 2.09 7.15 21.66
N PRO A 115 2.41 7.63 22.87
CA PRO A 115 3.57 7.15 23.63
C PRO A 115 3.42 5.69 24.11
N ASP A 116 2.19 5.16 24.07
CA ASP A 116 1.83 3.81 24.49
C ASP A 116 1.64 2.87 23.28
N ALA A 117 2.44 3.01 22.24
CA ALA A 117 2.46 2.07 21.15
C ALA A 117 3.29 0.82 21.53
N GLU A 118 2.82 -0.38 21.17
CA GLU A 118 3.60 -1.62 21.39
C GLU A 118 4.93 -1.59 20.63
N SER A 119 4.89 -1.14 19.38
CA SER A 119 6.11 -0.90 18.60
C SER A 119 5.88 0.11 17.46
N VAL A 120 6.91 0.91 17.21
CA VAL A 120 6.98 1.79 16.05
C VAL A 120 8.21 1.43 15.22
N THR A 121 8.02 1.11 13.95
CA THR A 121 9.10 0.71 13.04
C THR A 121 9.14 1.65 11.85
N ALA A 122 10.24 2.38 11.70
CA ALA A 122 10.48 3.24 10.54
C ALA A 122 11.37 2.52 9.52
N ARG A 123 10.98 2.58 8.25
CA ARG A 123 11.77 2.10 7.12
C ARG A 123 11.91 3.22 6.11
N VAL A 124 13.13 3.48 5.70
CA VAL A 124 13.44 4.52 4.71
C VAL A 124 14.06 3.87 3.48
N SER A 125 13.62 4.31 2.32
CA SER A 125 14.17 3.96 1.01
C SER A 125 14.43 5.24 0.21
N SER A 126 15.14 5.14 -0.90
CA SER A 126 15.33 6.29 -1.78
C SER A 126 13.97 6.82 -2.27
N GLY A 127 13.63 8.06 -1.90
CA GLY A 127 12.39 8.73 -2.28
C GLY A 127 11.14 8.34 -1.49
N SER A 128 11.19 7.39 -0.56
CA SER A 128 10.02 6.98 0.23
C SER A 128 10.36 6.56 1.65
N GLY A 129 9.43 6.82 2.57
CA GLY A 129 9.47 6.38 3.96
C GLY A 129 8.19 5.61 4.32
N ASN A 130 8.29 4.70 5.25
CA ASN A 130 7.15 4.01 5.83
C ASN A 130 7.35 3.88 7.34
N VAL A 131 6.40 4.40 8.10
CA VAL A 131 6.34 4.21 9.55
C VAL A 131 5.18 3.28 9.85
N ARG A 132 5.49 2.15 10.47
CA ARG A 132 4.49 1.16 10.91
C ARG A 132 4.36 1.23 12.42
N ILE A 133 3.14 1.38 12.86
CA ILE A 133 2.74 1.47 14.25
C ILE A 133 1.96 0.19 14.56
N THR A 134 2.40 -0.54 15.57
CA THR A 134 1.65 -1.65 16.16
C THR A 134 1.07 -1.17 17.49
N LEU A 135 -0.23 -1.31 17.64
CA LEU A 135 -0.97 -0.98 18.85
C LEU A 135 -1.07 -2.22 19.73
N HIS A 136 -1.22 -2.04 21.02
CA HIS A 136 -1.59 -3.12 21.92
C HIS A 136 -2.90 -3.79 21.49
N ASP A 137 -3.14 -5.00 21.96
CA ASP A 137 -4.39 -5.71 21.68
C ASP A 137 -5.60 -4.86 22.11
N MET A 138 -6.71 -4.99 21.36
CA MET A 138 -7.94 -4.21 21.59
C MET A 138 -8.47 -4.34 23.03
N LYS A 139 -8.12 -5.42 23.73
CA LYS A 139 -8.51 -5.67 25.12
C LYS A 139 -7.71 -4.84 26.14
N ASP A 140 -6.52 -4.42 25.76
CA ASP A 140 -5.54 -3.77 26.64
C ASP A 140 -5.48 -2.25 26.43
N ARG A 141 -6.36 -1.70 25.60
CA ARG A 141 -6.40 -0.27 25.28
C ARG A 141 -7.83 0.29 25.29
N ASN A 142 -7.95 1.58 25.60
CA ASN A 142 -9.23 2.29 25.68
C ASN A 142 -9.57 3.14 24.44
N TYR A 143 -8.86 2.94 23.32
CA TYR A 143 -9.03 3.68 22.08
C TYR A 143 -9.07 2.72 20.88
N THR A 144 -9.74 3.11 19.83
CA THR A 144 -9.82 2.32 18.59
C THR A 144 -8.68 2.68 17.63
N GLN A 145 -8.29 1.74 16.78
CA GLN A 145 -7.34 1.99 15.70
C GLN A 145 -7.79 3.16 14.81
N MET A 146 -9.09 3.29 14.58
CA MET A 146 -9.69 4.32 13.73
C MET A 146 -9.48 5.73 14.31
N GLU A 147 -9.72 5.90 15.61
CA GLU A 147 -9.50 7.18 16.31
C GLU A 147 -8.03 7.62 16.27
N VAL A 148 -7.12 6.66 16.48
CA VAL A 148 -5.68 6.93 16.40
C VAL A 148 -5.27 7.28 14.97
N ALA A 149 -5.72 6.52 13.98
CA ALA A 149 -5.44 6.79 12.58
C ALA A 149 -5.94 8.17 12.14
N GLU A 150 -7.11 8.61 12.61
CA GLU A 150 -7.64 9.94 12.33
C GLU A 150 -6.81 11.06 12.97
N LYS A 151 -6.42 10.90 14.24
CA LYS A 151 -5.54 11.85 14.95
C LYS A 151 -4.21 12.01 14.24
N ILE A 152 -3.58 10.88 13.90
CA ILE A 152 -2.29 10.88 13.18
C ILE A 152 -2.48 11.50 11.79
N SER A 153 -3.54 11.17 11.07
CA SER A 153 -3.81 11.72 9.74
C SER A 153 -3.92 13.24 9.76
N LYS A 154 -4.66 13.81 10.71
CA LYS A 154 -4.78 15.26 10.89
C LYS A 154 -3.44 15.93 11.25
N ALA A 155 -2.60 15.26 12.00
CA ALA A 155 -1.28 15.77 12.38
C ALA A 155 -0.29 15.72 11.22
N VAL A 156 -0.27 14.61 10.48
CA VAL A 156 0.60 14.38 9.32
C VAL A 156 0.25 15.30 8.15
N GLN A 157 -1.02 15.59 7.91
CA GLN A 157 -1.46 16.53 6.86
C GLN A 157 -0.94 17.95 7.06
N LYS A 158 -0.60 18.34 8.27
CA LYS A 158 0.04 19.66 8.55
C LYS A 158 1.50 19.72 8.11
N LYS A 159 2.14 18.59 7.86
CA LYS A 159 3.51 18.48 7.39
C LYS A 159 3.53 18.49 5.87
N THR A 160 4.11 19.52 5.27
CA THR A 160 4.05 19.78 3.81
C THR A 160 5.32 19.39 3.05
N MET A 161 6.40 19.00 3.73
CA MET A 161 7.70 18.71 3.11
C MET A 161 7.69 17.48 2.20
N ALA A 162 6.86 16.48 2.50
CA ALA A 162 6.63 15.34 1.63
C ALA A 162 5.15 14.91 1.72
N ARG A 163 4.68 14.18 0.72
CA ARG A 163 3.30 13.64 0.74
C ARG A 163 3.25 12.43 1.65
N SER A 164 2.50 12.54 2.74
CA SER A 164 2.33 11.45 3.70
C SER A 164 0.86 11.11 3.87
N PHE A 165 0.56 9.83 3.94
CA PHE A 165 -0.79 9.35 4.14
C PHE A 165 -0.81 8.18 5.12
N VAL A 166 -1.84 8.20 5.96
CA VAL A 166 -2.10 7.17 6.95
C VAL A 166 -2.97 6.10 6.31
N GLN A 167 -2.55 4.87 6.42
CA GLN A 167 -3.25 3.74 5.85
C GLN A 167 -3.50 2.69 6.92
N GLN A 168 -4.72 2.21 6.97
CA GLN A 168 -5.12 1.05 7.76
C GLN A 168 -5.13 -0.18 6.85
N GLN A 169 -4.83 -1.34 7.41
CA GLN A 169 -4.81 -2.57 6.65
C GLN A 169 -6.24 -2.99 6.30
N SER A 170 -6.54 -3.15 5.01
CA SER A 170 -7.82 -3.68 4.55
C SER A 170 -7.99 -5.15 4.95
N SER A 171 -9.22 -5.54 5.31
CA SER A 171 -9.57 -6.92 5.67
C SER A 171 -9.50 -7.87 4.49
N PHE A 172 -9.69 -7.38 3.27
CA PHE A 172 -9.70 -8.18 2.04
C PHE A 172 -8.75 -7.64 0.97
N GLY A 173 -7.99 -8.56 0.33
CA GLY A 173 -7.49 -8.47 -1.04
C GLY A 173 -6.47 -7.40 -1.41
N GLY A 174 -6.09 -6.50 -0.53
CA GLY A 174 -5.12 -5.46 -0.85
C GLY A 174 -3.66 -5.91 -0.65
N ARG A 175 -2.77 -5.65 -1.60
CA ARG A 175 -1.33 -5.65 -1.31
C ARG A 175 -1.06 -4.64 -0.18
N ARG A 176 -0.26 -5.03 0.82
CA ARG A 176 0.14 -4.12 1.89
C ARG A 176 0.67 -2.82 1.29
N GLY A 177 0.03 -1.69 1.62
CA GLY A 177 0.44 -0.37 1.14
C GLY A 177 -0.18 0.09 -0.19
N SER A 178 -1.14 -0.64 -0.77
CA SER A 178 -1.86 -0.19 -1.95
C SER A 178 -3.09 0.65 -1.59
N MET A 179 -3.39 1.64 -2.41
CA MET A 179 -4.63 2.41 -2.28
C MET A 179 -5.85 1.54 -2.64
N PRO A 180 -7.03 1.77 -2.02
CA PRO A 180 -8.22 0.95 -2.22
C PRO A 180 -8.73 0.97 -3.67
N VAL A 181 -8.54 2.09 -4.37
CA VAL A 181 -8.90 2.21 -5.79
C VAL A 181 -7.63 2.32 -6.62
N GLN A 182 -7.48 1.45 -7.60
CA GLN A 182 -6.36 1.46 -8.54
C GLN A 182 -6.91 1.58 -9.96
N TYR A 183 -6.43 2.59 -10.67
CA TYR A 183 -6.80 2.83 -12.05
C TYR A 183 -5.57 2.75 -12.95
N VAL A 184 -5.66 1.98 -14.04
CA VAL A 184 -4.54 1.79 -14.97
C VAL A 184 -4.81 2.56 -16.24
N LEU A 185 -3.98 3.57 -16.50
CA LEU A 185 -3.94 4.29 -17.76
C LEU A 185 -2.96 3.61 -18.72
N GLN A 186 -3.42 3.29 -19.91
CA GLN A 186 -2.59 2.67 -20.96
C GLN A 186 -2.56 3.57 -22.19
N ALA A 187 -1.39 3.71 -22.79
CA ALA A 187 -1.20 4.39 -24.06
C ALA A 187 -0.15 3.65 -24.90
N THR A 188 -0.17 3.91 -26.20
CA THR A 188 0.75 3.29 -27.17
C THR A 188 2.20 3.80 -27.04
N ASN A 189 2.37 5.04 -26.57
CA ASN A 189 3.67 5.69 -26.38
C ASN A 189 3.66 6.56 -25.13
N LEU A 190 4.87 6.84 -24.62
CA LEU A 190 5.10 7.57 -23.38
C LEU A 190 4.69 9.05 -23.49
N GLU A 191 4.89 9.66 -24.68
CA GLU A 191 4.55 11.07 -24.93
C GLU A 191 3.06 11.34 -24.74
N LYS A 192 2.19 10.39 -25.16
CA LYS A 192 0.75 10.50 -24.90
C LYS A 192 0.40 10.43 -23.41
N LEU A 193 1.12 9.60 -22.64
CA LEU A 193 0.93 9.56 -21.20
C LEU A 193 1.37 10.87 -20.55
N GLU A 194 2.49 11.44 -20.98
CA GLU A 194 2.98 12.73 -20.49
C GLU A 194 1.98 13.87 -20.72
N GLU A 195 1.29 13.87 -21.86
CA GLU A 195 0.27 14.87 -22.19
C GLU A 195 -1.05 14.67 -21.42
N VAL A 196 -1.52 13.42 -21.32
CA VAL A 196 -2.85 13.10 -20.78
C VAL A 196 -2.86 13.02 -19.27
N LEU A 197 -1.78 12.52 -18.65
CA LEU A 197 -1.71 12.29 -17.22
C LEU A 197 -1.95 13.54 -16.36
N PRO A 198 -1.36 14.72 -16.66
CA PRO A 198 -1.64 15.93 -15.88
C PRO A 198 -3.11 16.37 -15.98
N LYS A 199 -3.71 16.25 -17.16
CA LYS A 199 -5.12 16.61 -17.40
C LYS A 199 -6.07 15.68 -16.64
N PHE A 200 -5.73 14.38 -16.58
CA PHE A 200 -6.48 13.39 -15.83
C PHE A 200 -6.37 13.66 -14.31
N MET A 201 -5.14 13.88 -13.82
CA MET A 201 -4.91 14.15 -12.40
C MET A 201 -5.58 15.44 -11.93
N ALA A 202 -5.61 16.49 -12.77
CA ALA A 202 -6.33 17.72 -12.44
C ALA A 202 -7.83 17.45 -12.19
N LYS A 203 -8.49 16.67 -13.06
CA LYS A 203 -9.89 16.27 -12.87
C LYS A 203 -10.12 15.39 -11.65
N VAL A 204 -9.16 14.53 -11.32
CA VAL A 204 -9.24 13.71 -10.10
C VAL A 204 -9.17 14.58 -8.85
N TYR A 205 -8.29 15.58 -8.81
CA TYR A 205 -8.18 16.50 -7.68
C TYR A 205 -9.38 17.47 -7.54
N GLU A 206 -10.06 17.78 -8.62
CA GLU A 206 -11.30 18.57 -8.60
C GLU A 206 -12.49 17.81 -7.99
N ASN A 207 -12.44 16.48 -7.99
CA ASN A 207 -13.54 15.67 -7.48
C ASN A 207 -13.41 15.45 -5.96
N PRO A 208 -14.36 15.97 -5.14
CA PRO A 208 -14.29 15.89 -3.69
C PRO A 208 -14.42 14.48 -3.11
N VAL A 209 -14.81 13.49 -3.91
CA VAL A 209 -14.87 12.08 -3.51
C VAL A 209 -13.47 11.51 -3.25
N PHE A 210 -12.45 12.01 -3.97
CA PHE A 210 -11.09 11.55 -3.79
C PHE A 210 -10.36 12.44 -2.78
N GLN A 211 -10.17 11.93 -1.57
CA GLN A 211 -9.37 12.62 -0.56
C GLN A 211 -7.89 12.69 -0.94
N MET A 212 -7.42 11.71 -1.70
CA MET A 212 -6.03 11.59 -2.12
C MET A 212 -5.92 10.79 -3.41
N ALA A 213 -5.05 11.25 -4.29
CA ALA A 213 -4.65 10.51 -5.49
C ALA A 213 -3.13 10.61 -5.66
N ASP A 214 -2.50 9.52 -6.08
CA ASP A 214 -1.09 9.48 -6.44
C ASP A 214 -0.91 8.68 -7.72
N VAL A 215 0.18 8.94 -8.44
CA VAL A 215 0.51 8.29 -9.70
C VAL A 215 1.94 7.75 -9.64
N ASP A 216 2.13 6.53 -10.11
CA ASP A 216 3.46 5.90 -10.08
C ASP A 216 4.41 6.49 -11.12
N LEU A 217 3.89 6.88 -12.31
CA LEU A 217 4.69 7.47 -13.37
C LEU A 217 4.76 8.99 -13.20
N LYS A 218 5.94 9.51 -12.94
CA LYS A 218 6.22 10.94 -12.82
C LYS A 218 7.27 11.34 -13.82
N PHE A 219 7.00 12.41 -14.58
CA PHE A 219 7.91 12.95 -15.60
C PHE A 219 8.82 14.07 -15.07
N SER A 220 8.73 14.38 -13.77
CA SER A 220 9.43 15.50 -13.15
C SER A 220 10.78 15.14 -12.55
N LYS A 221 11.29 13.92 -12.77
CA LYS A 221 12.58 13.51 -12.22
C LYS A 221 13.71 14.28 -12.90
N PRO A 222 14.50 15.08 -12.18
CA PRO A 222 15.64 15.77 -12.77
C PRO A 222 16.70 14.77 -13.21
N GLU A 223 17.17 14.89 -14.44
CA GLU A 223 18.22 14.06 -15.01
C GLU A 223 19.39 14.90 -15.51
N ALA A 224 20.61 14.50 -15.15
CA ALA A 224 21.81 15.08 -15.72
C ALA A 224 22.22 14.33 -16.98
N ARG A 225 22.06 14.94 -18.15
CA ARG A 225 22.48 14.36 -19.42
C ARG A 225 23.91 14.80 -19.79
N ILE A 226 24.82 13.86 -19.81
CA ILE A 226 26.22 14.08 -20.16
C ILE A 226 26.41 13.89 -21.66
N GLN A 227 26.77 14.96 -22.37
CA GLN A 227 27.11 14.89 -23.81
C GLN A 227 28.64 14.96 -23.99
N ILE A 228 29.22 13.89 -24.51
CA ILE A 228 30.66 13.80 -24.75
C ILE A 228 30.99 14.40 -26.12
N ASN A 229 31.85 15.38 -26.16
CA ASN A 229 32.40 15.89 -27.44
C ASN A 229 33.50 14.97 -27.92
N ARG A 230 33.15 14.14 -28.96
CA ARG A 230 34.05 13.10 -29.48
C ARG A 230 35.31 13.65 -30.11
N ASP A 231 35.24 14.78 -30.77
CA ASP A 231 36.42 15.40 -31.43
C ASP A 231 37.44 15.86 -30.40
N LYS A 232 36.99 16.58 -29.37
CA LYS A 232 37.86 17.02 -28.29
C LYS A 232 38.44 15.86 -27.48
N SER A 233 37.63 14.84 -27.19
CA SER A 233 38.10 13.66 -26.45
C SER A 233 39.16 12.90 -27.26
N SER A 234 38.98 12.80 -28.58
CA SER A 234 39.96 12.17 -29.48
C SER A 234 41.29 12.96 -29.53
N ILE A 235 41.24 14.28 -29.66
CA ILE A 235 42.43 15.15 -29.64
C ILE A 235 43.22 14.98 -28.34
N MET A 236 42.53 14.82 -27.21
CA MET A 236 43.14 14.61 -25.89
C MET A 236 43.54 13.15 -25.64
N GLY A 237 43.36 12.25 -26.59
CA GLY A 237 43.67 10.82 -26.46
C GLY A 237 42.82 10.10 -25.42
N VAL A 238 41.61 10.58 -25.11
CA VAL A 238 40.69 9.95 -24.14
C VAL A 238 39.58 9.25 -24.89
N SER A 239 39.44 7.94 -24.69
CA SER A 239 38.33 7.21 -25.30
C SER A 239 36.99 7.49 -24.61
N THR A 240 35.91 7.54 -25.39
CA THR A 240 34.55 7.67 -24.88
C THR A 240 34.22 6.57 -23.87
N LYS A 241 34.75 5.37 -24.08
CA LYS A 241 34.60 4.23 -23.16
C LYS A 241 35.23 4.52 -21.81
N ASN A 242 36.44 5.08 -21.76
CA ASN A 242 37.11 5.41 -20.49
C ASN A 242 36.33 6.50 -19.72
N ILE A 243 35.78 7.50 -20.42
CA ILE A 243 34.92 8.51 -19.79
C ILE A 243 33.68 7.87 -19.17
N ALA A 244 32.97 7.04 -19.94
CA ALA A 244 31.75 6.38 -19.46
C ALA A 244 32.04 5.45 -18.26
N GLN A 245 33.11 4.66 -18.32
CA GLN A 245 33.50 3.77 -17.21
C GLN A 245 33.93 4.54 -15.97
N THR A 246 34.68 5.62 -16.11
CA THR A 246 35.06 6.45 -14.95
C THR A 246 33.87 7.08 -14.26
N LEU A 247 32.92 7.59 -15.05
CA LEU A 247 31.66 8.12 -14.51
C LEU A 247 30.81 7.02 -13.84
N GLN A 248 30.71 5.85 -14.47
CA GLN A 248 30.02 4.71 -13.90
C GLN A 248 30.63 4.29 -12.56
N TYR A 249 31.95 4.09 -12.51
CA TYR A 249 32.62 3.69 -11.27
C TYR A 249 32.53 4.75 -10.17
N GLY A 250 32.63 6.00 -10.54
CA GLY A 250 32.59 7.08 -9.57
C GLY A 250 31.19 7.37 -8.99
N LEU A 251 30.14 7.23 -9.80
CA LEU A 251 28.81 7.69 -9.46
C LEU A 251 27.85 6.58 -9.03
N SER A 252 28.00 5.35 -9.55
CA SER A 252 27.03 4.27 -9.33
C SER A 252 27.40 3.27 -8.23
N GLY A 253 28.53 3.47 -7.53
CA GLY A 253 28.94 2.53 -6.48
C GLY A 253 29.29 1.15 -7.05
N GLN A 254 30.21 1.08 -7.98
CA GLN A 254 30.61 -0.14 -8.67
C GLN A 254 31.26 -1.14 -7.71
N ARG A 255 30.84 -2.39 -7.78
CA ARG A 255 31.53 -3.47 -7.10
C ARG A 255 32.92 -3.72 -7.71
N MET A 256 33.96 -3.53 -6.90
CA MET A 256 35.37 -3.71 -7.29
C MET A 256 35.87 -5.11 -7.01
N GLY A 257 35.30 -5.82 -6.04
CA GLY A 257 35.73 -7.14 -5.64
C GLY A 257 35.07 -7.64 -4.38
N TYR A 258 35.63 -8.69 -3.81
CA TYR A 258 35.18 -9.29 -2.57
C TYR A 258 36.38 -9.51 -1.64
N PHE A 259 36.13 -9.49 -0.34
CA PHE A 259 37.05 -9.99 0.66
C PHE A 259 36.35 -10.95 1.60
N TYR A 260 37.11 -11.84 2.19
CA TYR A 260 36.58 -12.83 3.15
C TYR A 260 37.06 -12.49 4.54
N MET A 261 36.13 -12.47 5.49
CA MET A 261 36.40 -12.23 6.89
C MET A 261 35.42 -13.05 7.74
N ASN A 262 35.93 -13.76 8.73
CA ASN A 262 35.13 -14.61 9.66
C ASN A 262 34.21 -15.61 8.93
N GLY A 263 34.67 -16.22 7.84
CA GLY A 263 33.87 -17.17 7.05
C GLY A 263 32.75 -16.58 6.21
N LYS A 264 32.66 -15.26 6.13
CA LYS A 264 31.68 -14.53 5.30
C LYS A 264 32.37 -13.75 4.20
N GLN A 265 31.69 -13.64 3.05
CA GLN A 265 32.11 -12.86 1.91
C GLN A 265 31.49 -11.48 1.97
N TYR A 266 32.32 -10.44 1.82
CA TYR A 266 31.90 -9.04 1.81
C TYR A 266 32.23 -8.40 0.46
N GLU A 267 31.36 -7.55 -0.05
CA GLU A 267 31.57 -6.79 -1.28
C GLU A 267 32.37 -5.52 -1.00
N ILE A 268 33.31 -5.21 -1.90
CA ILE A 268 34.01 -3.94 -1.91
C ILE A 268 33.33 -3.04 -2.94
N LEU A 269 32.67 -1.99 -2.48
CA LEU A 269 32.05 -0.98 -3.34
C LEU A 269 32.94 0.26 -3.40
N GLY A 270 33.30 0.69 -4.62
CA GLY A 270 34.08 1.90 -4.86
C GLY A 270 33.18 3.00 -5.42
N GLU A 271 33.22 4.18 -4.80
CA GLU A 271 32.52 5.37 -5.26
C GLU A 271 33.28 6.65 -4.91
N ILE A 272 33.01 7.73 -5.64
CA ILE A 272 33.55 9.05 -5.29
C ILE A 272 32.87 9.54 -4.00
N ASN A 273 33.67 10.16 -3.12
CA ASN A 273 33.15 10.76 -1.88
C ASN A 273 31.96 11.67 -2.19
N ARG A 274 30.91 11.54 -1.41
CA ARG A 274 29.64 12.26 -1.60
C ARG A 274 29.79 13.77 -1.68
N GLN A 275 30.68 14.36 -0.88
CA GLN A 275 30.94 15.80 -0.91
C GLN A 275 31.52 16.29 -2.25
N GLN A 276 32.11 15.40 -3.03
CA GLN A 276 32.72 15.67 -4.34
C GLN A 276 31.80 15.31 -5.53
N ARG A 277 30.55 14.93 -5.27
CA ARG A 277 29.55 14.58 -6.30
C ARG A 277 28.15 15.12 -6.00
N ASN A 278 28.05 16.15 -5.16
CA ASN A 278 26.76 16.74 -4.75
C ASN A 278 26.17 17.71 -5.78
N LYS A 279 27.01 18.27 -6.63
CA LYS A 279 26.59 19.26 -7.62
C LYS A 279 26.95 18.77 -9.02
N PRO A 280 26.15 19.10 -10.04
CA PRO A 280 26.49 18.79 -11.41
C PRO A 280 27.86 19.33 -11.82
N ALA A 281 28.27 20.50 -11.30
CA ALA A 281 29.61 21.07 -11.54
C ALA A 281 30.76 20.15 -11.10
N ASP A 282 30.54 19.30 -10.10
CA ASP A 282 31.56 18.39 -9.57
C ASP A 282 31.95 17.32 -10.58
N LEU A 283 31.04 16.98 -11.52
CA LEU A 283 31.34 16.05 -12.63
C LEU A 283 32.49 16.53 -13.50
N LYS A 284 32.67 17.85 -13.63
CA LYS A 284 33.74 18.45 -14.42
C LYS A 284 35.12 18.26 -13.77
N ALA A 285 35.16 18.06 -12.45
CA ALA A 285 36.39 17.87 -11.68
C ALA A 285 36.93 16.43 -11.72
N ILE A 286 36.18 15.47 -12.23
CA ILE A 286 36.59 14.08 -12.33
C ILE A 286 37.68 13.91 -13.39
N TYR A 287 38.72 13.13 -13.09
CA TYR A 287 39.81 12.85 -13.98
C TYR A 287 39.66 11.49 -14.67
N VAL A 288 40.02 11.44 -15.97
CA VAL A 288 40.02 10.22 -16.77
C VAL A 288 41.44 10.01 -17.33
N ARG A 289 41.86 8.76 -17.35
CA ARG A 289 43.17 8.41 -17.90
C ARG A 289 43.13 8.40 -19.42
N SER A 290 44.09 9.11 -20.07
CA SER A 290 44.29 9.11 -21.51
C SER A 290 45.06 7.86 -21.97
N ASN A 291 45.12 7.64 -23.27
CA ASN A 291 45.91 6.57 -23.86
C ASN A 291 47.43 6.72 -23.63
N SER A 292 47.91 7.98 -23.42
CA SER A 292 49.29 8.29 -23.03
C SER A 292 49.59 8.05 -21.55
N GLY A 293 48.56 7.80 -20.74
CA GLY A 293 48.70 7.60 -19.30
C GLY A 293 48.44 8.86 -18.46
N ASP A 294 48.24 10.01 -19.08
CA ASP A 294 47.99 11.29 -18.42
C ASP A 294 46.59 11.37 -17.84
N MET A 295 46.43 12.07 -16.71
CA MET A 295 45.16 12.29 -16.07
C MET A 295 44.54 13.59 -16.61
N ILE A 296 43.46 13.45 -17.38
CA ILE A 296 42.75 14.55 -18.01
C ILE A 296 41.40 14.78 -17.32
N GLN A 297 41.13 16.03 -16.96
CA GLN A 297 39.88 16.44 -16.35
C GLN A 297 38.72 16.33 -17.36
N ILE A 298 37.62 15.67 -17.00
CA ILE A 298 36.45 15.46 -17.86
C ILE A 298 35.90 16.79 -18.39
N GLY A 299 35.91 17.85 -17.58
CA GLY A 299 35.49 19.19 -18.00
C GLY A 299 36.29 19.76 -19.19
N ARG A 300 37.55 19.39 -19.36
CA ARG A 300 38.38 19.76 -20.52
C ARG A 300 38.06 18.90 -21.75
N ALA A 301 37.79 17.61 -21.56
CA ALA A 301 37.33 16.71 -22.62
C ALA A 301 35.91 17.00 -23.10
N SER A 302 35.25 18.00 -22.50
CA SER A 302 33.97 18.59 -22.79
C SER A 302 32.74 17.71 -22.59
N CYS A 303 32.13 17.90 -21.44
CA CYS A 303 30.73 17.57 -21.24
C CYS A 303 29.90 18.86 -21.35
N ARG A 304 28.94 18.92 -22.25
CA ARG A 304 27.89 19.93 -22.21
C ARG A 304 26.76 19.37 -21.38
N GLU A 305 26.57 19.94 -20.22
CA GLU A 305 25.52 19.57 -19.32
C GLU A 305 24.21 20.23 -19.74
N ARG A 306 23.14 19.47 -19.82
CA ARG A 306 21.75 19.96 -19.81
C ARG A 306 21.06 19.36 -18.58
N VAL A 307 20.60 20.20 -17.72
CA VAL A 307 19.72 19.87 -16.61
C VAL A 307 18.27 19.95 -17.10
#